data_2a48ca31b306d23507d2d16e52276691
#
_entry.id   2a48ca31b306d23507d2d16e52276691
#
_cell.length_a   1.000
_cell.length_b   1.000
_cell.length_c   1.000
_cell.angle_alpha   90.00
_cell.angle_beta   90.00
_cell.angle_gamma   90.00
#
_symmetry.space_group_name_H-M   'P 1'
#
loop_
_entity.id
_entity.type
_entity.pdbx_description
1 polymer ?
#
loop_
_entity_poly.entity_id
_entity_poly.type
_entity_poly.pdbx_seq_one_letter_code
_entity_poly.pdbx_strand_id
1 'polypeptide(L)'
;MKEIKVSKAFIGANGIDGHNVTTSNEEEGNGDAIILNNAISKYIVADNSKFDSYSFYSFYRLDNLSAVVTDDNIATKVKEKYSTYVEIL
;
A
#
# COMPACT_ATOMS: atom_id res chain seq x y z
N MET A 1 21.35 13.62 -8.22
CA MET A 1 20.97 12.37 -8.85
C MET A 1 19.79 12.58 -9.77
N LYS A 2 19.82 11.93 -10.89
CA LYS A 2 18.73 12.05 -11.85
C LYS A 2 17.54 11.24 -11.40
N GLU A 3 16.37 11.87 -11.35
CA GLU A 3 15.15 11.17 -11.02
C GLU A 3 14.68 10.32 -12.20
N ILE A 4 14.25 9.11 -11.89
CA ILE A 4 13.67 8.22 -12.87
C ILE A 4 12.21 8.00 -12.49
N LYS A 5 11.29 8.44 -13.35
CA LYS A 5 9.87 8.21 -13.14
C LYS A 5 9.46 6.93 -13.83
N VAL A 6 8.71 6.10 -13.12
CA VAL A 6 8.12 4.90 -13.72
C VAL A 6 6.62 5.12 -13.86
N SER A 7 6.01 4.44 -14.85
CA SER A 7 4.58 4.60 -15.07
C SER A 7 3.77 4.03 -13.93
N LYS A 8 4.11 2.83 -13.48
CA LYS A 8 3.38 2.14 -12.42
C LYS A 8 4.37 1.43 -11.50
N ALA A 9 4.05 1.44 -10.22
CA ALA A 9 4.80 0.69 -9.24
C ALA A 9 3.85 -0.17 -8.43
N PHE A 10 4.20 -1.43 -8.22
CA PHE A 10 3.43 -2.38 -7.43
C PHE A 10 4.31 -2.85 -6.29
N ILE A 11 3.93 -2.54 -5.07
CA ILE A 11 4.74 -2.84 -3.87
C ILE A 11 3.89 -3.69 -2.92
N GLY A 12 4.48 -4.77 -2.40
CA GLY A 12 3.82 -5.59 -1.40
C GLY A 12 3.87 -4.93 -0.02
N ALA A 13 2.86 -5.21 0.81
CA ALA A 13 2.80 -4.70 2.17
C ALA A 13 2.57 -5.85 3.15
N ASN A 14 3.08 -5.69 4.36
CA ASN A 14 2.91 -6.68 5.43
C ASN A 14 1.67 -6.41 6.28
N GLY A 15 1.16 -5.18 6.25
CA GLY A 15 -0.04 -4.83 6.97
C GLY A 15 -0.61 -3.51 6.52
N ILE A 16 -1.90 -3.36 6.63
CA ILE A 16 -2.62 -2.12 6.32
C ILE A 16 -3.53 -1.83 7.50
N ASP A 17 -3.36 -0.67 8.11
CA ASP A 17 -4.15 -0.29 9.28
C ASP A 17 -4.50 1.19 9.21
N GLY A 18 -5.79 1.50 9.22
CA GLY A 18 -6.27 2.87 9.08
C GLY A 18 -5.75 3.46 7.78
N HIS A 19 -5.02 4.54 7.85
CA HIS A 19 -4.43 5.21 6.69
C HIS A 19 -3.01 4.71 6.38
N ASN A 20 -2.49 3.75 7.14
CA ASN A 20 -1.09 3.38 7.08
C ASN A 20 -0.85 2.11 6.31
N VAL A 21 0.19 2.12 5.48
CA VAL A 21 0.71 0.92 4.83
C VAL A 21 2.00 0.57 5.56
N THR A 22 2.09 -0.65 6.06
CA THR A 22 3.18 -1.03 6.96
C THR A 22 3.99 -2.20 6.43
N THR A 23 5.24 -2.26 6.89
CA THR A 23 6.15 -3.34 6.55
C THR A 23 6.89 -3.79 7.80
N SER A 24 7.53 -4.94 7.73
CA SER A 24 8.27 -5.49 8.87
C SER A 24 9.69 -4.93 8.99
N ASN A 25 10.16 -4.17 8.02
CA ASN A 25 11.53 -3.71 7.96
C ASN A 25 11.60 -2.24 7.51
N GLU A 26 12.25 -1.40 8.32
CA GLU A 26 12.35 0.03 8.02
C GLU A 26 13.12 0.32 6.73
N GLU A 27 14.20 -0.41 6.48
CA GLU A 27 14.99 -0.20 5.27
C GLU A 27 14.19 -0.53 4.02
N GLU A 28 13.45 -1.65 4.05
CA GLU A 28 12.58 -2.01 2.94
C GLU A 28 11.48 -0.97 2.76
N GLY A 29 10.91 -0.50 3.85
CA GLY A 29 9.88 0.52 3.81
C GLY A 29 10.37 1.82 3.18
N ASN A 30 11.56 2.26 3.57
CA ASN A 30 12.13 3.48 3.01
C ASN A 30 12.40 3.33 1.51
N GLY A 31 12.93 2.17 1.09
CA GLY A 31 13.16 1.88 -0.32
C GLY A 31 11.86 1.85 -1.12
N ASP A 32 10.85 1.19 -0.56
CA ASP A 32 9.53 1.09 -1.20
C ASP A 32 8.88 2.47 -1.35
N ALA A 33 9.02 3.32 -0.34
CA ALA A 33 8.48 4.67 -0.40
C ALA A 33 9.13 5.49 -1.51
N ILE A 34 10.45 5.34 -1.69
CA ILE A 34 11.16 6.04 -2.77
C ILE A 34 10.63 5.58 -4.13
N ILE A 35 10.43 4.27 -4.30
CA ILE A 35 9.92 3.72 -5.55
C ILE A 35 8.52 4.28 -5.83
N LEU A 36 7.65 4.27 -4.82
CA LEU A 36 6.29 4.77 -4.98
C LEU A 36 6.28 6.26 -5.30
N ASN A 37 7.14 7.05 -4.65
CA ASN A 37 7.21 8.49 -4.89
C ASN A 37 7.65 8.81 -6.32
N ASN A 38 8.34 7.89 -6.98
CA ASN A 38 8.79 8.07 -8.35
C ASN A 38 7.85 7.45 -9.39
N ALA A 39 6.71 6.94 -8.96
CA ALA A 39 5.73 6.34 -9.86
C ALA A 39 4.58 7.31 -10.14
N ILE A 40 4.09 7.29 -11.37
CA ILE A 40 2.90 8.06 -11.73
C ILE A 40 1.67 7.40 -11.12
N SER A 41 1.56 6.09 -11.25
CA SER A 41 0.49 5.30 -10.62
C SER A 41 1.10 4.41 -9.55
N LYS A 42 0.51 4.43 -8.37
CA LYS A 42 1.06 3.81 -7.16
C LYS A 42 0.11 2.76 -6.64
N TYR A 43 0.56 1.51 -6.57
CA TYR A 43 -0.28 0.40 -6.14
C TYR A 43 0.39 -0.37 -5.01
N ILE A 44 -0.42 -0.76 -4.04
CA ILE A 44 -0.01 -1.72 -3.02
C ILE A 44 -0.70 -3.04 -3.31
N VAL A 45 0.05 -4.13 -3.22
CA VAL A 45 -0.48 -5.48 -3.39
C VAL A 45 -0.47 -6.17 -2.03
N ALA A 46 -1.62 -6.58 -1.57
CA ALA A 46 -1.74 -7.22 -0.26
C ALA A 46 -2.93 -8.18 -0.29
N ASP A 47 -2.77 -9.38 0.30
CA ASP A 47 -3.90 -10.30 0.41
C ASP A 47 -4.85 -9.81 1.51
N ASN A 48 -6.02 -10.45 1.60
CA ASN A 48 -7.07 -10.00 2.52
C ASN A 48 -6.63 -10.05 3.99
N SER A 49 -5.69 -10.91 4.33
CA SER A 49 -5.24 -11.07 5.72
C SER A 49 -4.39 -9.90 6.21
N LYS A 50 -3.93 -9.04 5.30
CA LYS A 50 -3.08 -7.90 5.66
C LYS A 50 -3.89 -6.68 6.10
N PHE A 51 -5.18 -6.66 5.84
CA PHE A 51 -6.03 -5.54 6.26
C PHE A 51 -6.30 -5.61 7.76
N ASP A 52 -6.41 -4.44 8.39
CA ASP A 52 -6.59 -4.29 9.85
C ASP A 52 -5.42 -4.90 10.64
N SER A 53 -4.24 -4.94 10.03
CA SER A 53 -3.06 -5.51 10.65
C SER A 53 -1.92 -4.49 10.54
N TYR A 54 -1.28 -4.19 11.66
CA TYR A 54 -0.13 -3.29 11.69
C TYR A 54 1.11 -4.14 11.91
N SER A 55 2.09 -4.01 11.01
CA SER A 55 3.32 -4.75 11.14
C SER A 55 4.30 -4.02 12.08
N PHE A 56 5.35 -3.42 11.55
CA PHE A 56 6.34 -2.78 12.40
C PHE A 56 6.50 -1.29 12.07
N TYR A 57 6.55 -0.95 10.80
CA TYR A 57 6.92 0.38 10.35
C TYR A 57 5.97 0.86 9.26
N SER A 58 5.36 2.03 9.48
CA SER A 58 4.49 2.63 8.49
C SER A 58 5.37 3.41 7.50
N PHE A 59 5.31 3.04 6.23
CA PHE A 59 6.17 3.65 5.22
C PHE A 59 5.41 4.48 4.20
N TYR A 60 4.10 4.35 4.15
CA TYR A 60 3.30 5.10 3.17
C TYR A 60 1.88 5.26 3.68
N ARG A 61 1.14 6.20 3.08
CA ARG A 61 -0.26 6.44 3.43
C ARG A 61 -1.16 5.99 2.29
N LEU A 62 -2.30 5.40 2.66
CA LEU A 62 -3.27 4.91 1.67
C LEU A 62 -3.78 6.02 0.77
N ASP A 63 -4.02 7.20 1.32
CA ASP A 63 -4.58 8.31 0.56
C ASP A 63 -3.63 8.86 -0.51
N ASN A 64 -2.36 8.47 -0.47
CA ASN A 64 -1.39 8.84 -1.50
C ASN A 64 -1.25 7.79 -2.60
N LEU A 65 -2.02 6.70 -2.53
CA LEU A 65 -1.96 5.61 -3.50
C LEU A 65 -3.02 5.77 -4.58
N SER A 66 -2.79 5.14 -5.72
CA SER A 66 -3.80 5.04 -6.76
C SER A 66 -4.84 3.97 -6.40
N ALA A 67 -4.37 2.82 -5.90
CA ALA A 67 -5.26 1.74 -5.51
C ALA A 67 -4.50 0.68 -4.70
N VAL A 68 -5.27 -0.17 -4.02
CA VAL A 68 -4.75 -1.38 -3.39
C VAL A 68 -5.31 -2.58 -4.15
N VAL A 69 -4.44 -3.48 -4.56
CA VAL A 69 -4.81 -4.71 -5.25
C VAL A 69 -4.85 -5.83 -4.23
N THR A 70 -5.98 -6.50 -4.12
CA THR A 70 -6.16 -7.58 -3.17
C THR A 70 -6.91 -8.74 -3.83
N ASP A 71 -7.14 -9.82 -3.08
CA ASP A 71 -7.85 -10.98 -3.59
C ASP A 71 -9.36 -10.87 -3.35
N ASP A 72 -10.11 -11.82 -3.91
CA ASP A 72 -11.57 -11.82 -3.83
C ASP A 72 -12.11 -12.23 -2.46
N ASN A 73 -11.24 -12.66 -1.56
CA ASN A 73 -11.66 -13.14 -0.24
C ASN A 73 -11.78 -12.02 0.79
N ILE A 74 -11.55 -10.78 0.40
CA ILE A 74 -11.67 -9.67 1.32
C ILE A 74 -13.12 -9.52 1.77
N ALA A 75 -13.32 -9.37 3.09
CA ALA A 75 -14.66 -9.21 3.64
C ALA A 75 -15.27 -7.88 3.18
N THR A 76 -16.57 -7.90 2.89
CA THR A 76 -17.27 -6.72 2.39
C THR A 76 -17.10 -5.51 3.31
N LYS A 77 -17.20 -5.72 4.62
CA LYS A 77 -17.05 -4.62 5.59
C LYS A 77 -15.66 -4.02 5.56
N VAL A 78 -14.63 -4.84 5.40
CA VAL A 78 -13.25 -4.38 5.31
C VAL A 78 -13.06 -3.59 4.02
N LYS A 79 -13.56 -4.11 2.92
CA LYS A 79 -13.46 -3.44 1.64
C LYS A 79 -14.15 -2.07 1.67
N GLU A 80 -15.35 -2.00 2.26
CA GLU A 80 -16.06 -0.74 2.39
C GLU A 80 -15.31 0.27 3.22
N LYS A 81 -14.75 -0.19 4.35
CA LYS A 81 -14.00 0.67 5.24
C LYS A 81 -12.81 1.31 4.53
N TYR A 82 -12.01 0.51 3.84
CA TYR A 82 -10.81 1.02 3.19
C TYR A 82 -11.10 1.74 1.88
N SER A 83 -12.24 1.46 1.25
CA SER A 83 -12.63 2.17 0.03
C SER A 83 -12.88 3.65 0.26
N THR A 84 -13.07 4.08 1.50
CA THR A 84 -13.20 5.50 1.82
C THR A 84 -11.87 6.22 1.75
N TYR A 85 -10.75 5.49 1.77
CA TYR A 85 -9.41 6.06 1.75
C TYR A 85 -8.72 5.91 0.40
N VAL A 86 -8.98 4.79 -0.28
CA VAL A 86 -8.28 4.43 -1.50
C VAL A 86 -9.15 3.45 -2.27
N GLU A 87 -8.96 3.40 -3.58
CA GLU A 87 -9.67 2.42 -4.41
C GLU A 87 -9.13 1.01 -4.10
N ILE A 88 -10.05 0.06 -3.92
CA ILE A 88 -9.71 -1.34 -3.70
C ILE A 88 -10.06 -2.13 -4.96
N LEU A 89 -9.09 -2.77 -5.55
CA LEU A 89 -9.27 -3.52 -6.80
C LEU A 89 -9.41 -5.02 -6.57
#